data_d69ce420db26f9a559ae1029641d66c4
#
_entry.id   d69ce420db26f9a559ae1029641d66c4
#
_cell.length_a   1.000
_cell.length_b   1.000
_cell.length_c   1.000
_cell.angle_alpha   90.00
_cell.angle_beta   90.00
_cell.angle_gamma   90.00
#
_symmetry.space_group_name_H-M   'P 1'
#
loop_
_entity.id
_entity.type
_entity.pdbx_description
1 polymer ?
#
loop_
_entity_poly.entity_id
_entity_poly.type
_entity_poly.pdbx_seq_one_letter_code
_entity_poly.pdbx_strand_id
1 'polypeptide(L)'
;VWASWCHPCKQEYPTLKKIAEKYKNRNIVFVSISCDHQEQRWRNELGWGKMTGYQWWIAGDNSFMFAFQVSSIPRLILLDKKGRVVDLKLPKPSEPQFEKILSELKGV
;
A
#
# COMPACT_ATOMS: atom_id res chain seq x y z
N VAL A 1 3.32 1.19 0.40
CA VAL A 1 4.62 1.33 -0.29
C VAL A 1 5.36 0.00 -0.22
N TRP A 2 5.87 -0.44 -1.35
CA TRP A 2 6.50 -1.76 -1.48
C TRP A 2 7.56 -1.73 -2.59
N ALA A 3 8.22 -2.86 -2.82
CA ALA A 3 9.12 -3.05 -3.95
C ALA A 3 9.16 -4.54 -4.30
N SER A 4 9.52 -4.86 -5.55
CA SER A 4 9.56 -6.23 -6.03
C SER A 4 10.58 -7.10 -5.28
N TRP A 5 11.64 -6.47 -4.77
CA TRP A 5 12.70 -7.14 -4.00
C TRP A 5 12.39 -7.25 -2.51
N CYS A 6 11.25 -6.70 -2.06
CA CYS A 6 10.88 -6.68 -0.65
C CYS A 6 10.05 -7.92 -0.31
N HIS A 7 10.71 -8.94 0.25
CA HIS A 7 10.03 -10.18 0.61
C HIS A 7 8.92 -9.97 1.66
N PRO A 8 9.13 -9.23 2.75
CA PRO A 8 8.05 -8.96 3.71
C PRO A 8 6.85 -8.27 3.08
N CYS A 9 7.08 -7.38 2.10
CA CYS A 9 5.98 -6.73 1.39
C CYS A 9 5.13 -7.74 0.63
N LYS A 10 5.79 -8.67 -0.06
CA LYS A 10 5.10 -9.69 -0.86
C LYS A 10 4.36 -10.68 0.03
N GLN A 11 4.85 -10.94 1.23
CA GLN A 11 4.15 -11.77 2.20
C GLN A 11 2.86 -11.13 2.70
N GLU A 12 2.83 -9.80 2.81
CA GLU A 12 1.65 -9.06 3.26
C GLU A 12 0.60 -8.88 2.17
N TYR A 13 1.00 -8.94 0.91
CA TYR A 13 0.10 -8.60 -0.19
C TYR A 13 -1.15 -9.47 -0.28
N PRO A 14 -1.08 -10.81 -0.14
CA PRO A 14 -2.30 -11.63 -0.21
C PRO A 14 -3.35 -11.23 0.81
N THR A 15 -2.95 -10.90 2.02
CA THR A 15 -3.86 -10.44 3.07
C THR A 15 -4.44 -9.07 2.72
N LEU A 16 -3.58 -8.15 2.27
CA LEU A 16 -4.02 -6.82 1.84
C LEU A 16 -5.02 -6.92 0.68
N LYS A 17 -4.76 -7.80 -0.27
CA LYS A 17 -5.65 -8.02 -1.41
C LYS A 17 -7.04 -8.50 -0.97
N LYS A 18 -7.08 -9.42 -0.01
CA LYS A 18 -8.35 -9.90 0.55
C LYS A 18 -9.12 -8.79 1.25
N ILE A 19 -8.42 -7.97 2.02
CA ILE A 19 -9.03 -6.84 2.72
C ILE A 19 -9.54 -5.81 1.71
N ALA A 20 -8.76 -5.48 0.69
CA ALA A 20 -9.17 -4.55 -0.35
C ALA A 20 -10.42 -5.06 -1.08
N GLU A 21 -10.50 -6.35 -1.37
CA GLU A 21 -11.68 -6.96 -1.98
C GLU A 21 -12.91 -6.84 -1.08
N LYS A 22 -12.73 -7.05 0.22
CA LYS A 22 -13.79 -6.90 1.21
C LYS A 22 -14.36 -5.48 1.25
N TYR A 23 -13.52 -4.47 1.02
CA TYR A 23 -13.90 -3.06 1.08
C TYR A 23 -14.18 -2.43 -0.30
N LYS A 24 -14.22 -3.22 -1.37
CA LYS A 24 -14.32 -2.70 -2.75
C LYS A 24 -15.55 -1.83 -3.01
N ASN A 25 -16.66 -2.08 -2.31
CA ASN A 25 -17.89 -1.32 -2.45
C ASN A 25 -18.04 -0.26 -1.35
N ARG A 26 -16.99 -0.02 -0.59
CA ARG A 26 -16.97 0.96 0.47
C ARG A 26 -16.26 2.22 -0.02
N ASN A 27 -16.41 3.29 0.72
CA ASN A 27 -15.84 4.59 0.35
C ASN A 27 -14.38 4.69 0.78
N ILE A 28 -13.56 3.78 0.27
CA ILE A 28 -12.12 3.72 0.53
C ILE A 28 -11.39 3.23 -0.72
N VAL A 29 -10.19 3.76 -0.96
CA VAL A 29 -9.37 3.40 -2.12
C VAL A 29 -8.03 2.88 -1.63
N PHE A 30 -7.60 1.77 -2.21
CA PHE A 30 -6.29 1.18 -1.93
C PHE A 30 -5.36 1.45 -3.11
N VAL A 31 -4.20 2.06 -2.83
CA VAL A 31 -3.20 2.37 -3.84
C VAL A 31 -1.88 1.76 -3.39
N SER A 32 -1.27 0.97 -4.27
CA SER A 32 0.06 0.40 -4.02
C SER A 32 1.10 1.20 -4.81
N ILE A 33 2.12 1.67 -4.13
CA ILE A 33 3.18 2.47 -4.75
C ILE A 33 4.50 1.72 -4.64
N SER A 34 5.07 1.37 -5.79
CA SER A 34 6.37 0.70 -5.84
C SER A 34 7.50 1.71 -5.79
N CYS A 35 8.48 1.47 -4.92
CA CYS A 35 9.72 2.22 -4.90
C CYS A 35 10.86 1.52 -5.64
N ASP A 36 10.55 0.56 -6.51
CA ASP A 36 11.55 -0.06 -7.37
C ASP A 36 12.30 0.99 -8.19
N HIS A 37 13.61 0.80 -8.36
CA HIS A 37 14.42 1.67 -9.20
C HIS A 37 14.23 1.37 -10.69
N GLN A 38 13.86 0.14 -11.04
CA GLN A 38 13.69 -0.30 -12.41
C GLN A 38 12.22 -0.63 -12.69
N GLU A 39 11.65 0.05 -13.68
CA GLU A 39 10.25 -0.13 -14.06
C GLU A 39 9.94 -1.58 -14.43
N GLN A 40 10.86 -2.25 -15.15
CA GLN A 40 10.61 -3.61 -15.59
C GLN A 40 10.47 -4.60 -14.43
N ARG A 41 11.23 -4.40 -13.36
CA ARG A 41 11.10 -5.24 -12.17
C ARG A 41 9.72 -5.09 -11.52
N TRP A 42 9.23 -3.86 -11.45
CA TRP A 42 7.90 -3.58 -10.96
C TRP A 42 6.83 -4.23 -11.84
N ARG A 43 6.91 -4.02 -13.16
CA ARG A 43 5.94 -4.59 -14.10
C ARG A 43 5.92 -6.12 -14.06
N ASN A 44 7.10 -6.76 -13.99
CA ASN A 44 7.18 -8.22 -13.89
C ASN A 44 6.48 -8.73 -12.65
N GLU A 45 6.68 -8.06 -11.50
CA GLU A 45 6.07 -8.50 -10.25
C GLU A 45 4.55 -8.30 -10.25
N LEU A 46 4.05 -7.27 -10.92
CA LEU A 46 2.60 -7.09 -11.09
C LEU A 46 1.97 -8.32 -11.74
N GLY A 47 2.62 -8.87 -12.76
CA GLY A 47 2.15 -10.07 -13.45
C GLY A 47 2.29 -11.32 -12.60
N TRP A 48 3.48 -11.56 -12.06
CA TRP A 48 3.77 -12.77 -11.27
C TRP A 48 2.95 -12.82 -9.99
N GLY A 49 2.80 -11.69 -9.31
CA GLY A 49 2.03 -11.59 -8.07
C GLY A 49 0.53 -11.46 -8.31
N LYS A 50 0.09 -11.41 -9.56
CA LYS A 50 -1.32 -11.20 -9.93
C LYS A 50 -1.92 -10.02 -9.17
N MET A 51 -1.18 -8.93 -9.14
CA MET A 51 -1.55 -7.74 -8.39
C MET A 51 -2.66 -6.99 -9.11
N THR A 52 -3.65 -6.53 -8.35
CA THR A 52 -4.83 -5.84 -8.86
C THR A 52 -4.99 -4.48 -8.21
N GLY A 53 -5.97 -3.69 -8.67
CA GLY A 53 -6.23 -2.36 -8.14
C GLY A 53 -5.26 -1.33 -8.66
N TYR A 54 -5.16 -0.22 -7.96
CA TYR A 54 -4.30 0.90 -8.36
C TYR A 54 -2.85 0.59 -8.01
N GLN A 55 -2.04 0.42 -9.05
CA GLN A 55 -0.62 0.11 -8.92
C GLN A 55 0.18 1.23 -9.58
N TRP A 56 0.93 1.98 -8.79
CA TRP A 56 1.74 3.10 -9.25
C TRP A 56 3.21 2.83 -9.00
N TRP A 57 4.05 3.47 -9.82
CA TRP A 57 5.50 3.37 -9.72
C TRP A 57 6.08 4.76 -9.46
N ILE A 58 7.02 4.85 -8.51
CA ILE A 58 7.63 6.11 -8.10
C ILE A 58 8.54 6.72 -9.19
N ALA A 59 9.02 5.88 -10.14
CA ALA A 59 9.83 6.30 -11.29
C ALA A 59 11.13 6.99 -10.88
N GLY A 60 11.76 6.56 -9.79
CA GLY A 60 13.02 7.13 -9.32
C GLY A 60 12.89 8.46 -8.60
N ASP A 61 11.68 9.00 -8.46
CA ASP A 61 11.44 10.23 -7.72
C ASP A 61 11.34 9.91 -6.22
N ASN A 62 12.40 10.27 -5.48
CA ASN A 62 12.47 9.99 -4.05
C ASN A 62 11.75 11.02 -3.19
N SER A 63 11.13 12.03 -3.79
CA SER A 63 10.44 13.07 -3.02
C SER A 63 9.29 12.51 -2.20
N PHE A 64 8.57 11.53 -2.73
CA PHE A 64 7.50 10.86 -2.00
C PHE A 64 8.03 10.17 -0.73
N MET A 65 9.08 9.36 -0.88
CA MET A 65 9.67 8.62 0.24
C MET A 65 10.15 9.57 1.32
N PHE A 66 10.76 10.68 0.91
CA PHE A 66 11.24 11.68 1.84
C PHE A 66 10.10 12.42 2.53
N ALA A 67 9.10 12.86 1.76
CA ALA A 67 7.97 13.62 2.30
C ALA A 67 7.17 12.82 3.34
N PHE A 68 6.97 11.52 3.09
CA PHE A 68 6.22 10.65 3.99
C PHE A 68 7.12 9.90 4.97
N GLN A 69 8.41 10.25 5.04
CA GLN A 69 9.37 9.68 5.99
C GLN A 69 9.44 8.15 5.91
N VAL A 70 9.43 7.62 4.69
CA VAL A 70 9.51 6.18 4.47
C VAL A 70 10.97 5.75 4.46
N SER A 71 11.41 5.17 5.57
CA SER A 71 12.78 4.66 5.73
C SER A 71 12.85 3.14 5.60
N SER A 72 11.71 2.46 5.70
CA SER A 72 11.64 1.00 5.57
C SER A 72 10.29 0.62 4.97
N ILE A 73 10.25 -0.54 4.31
CA ILE A 73 9.02 -1.09 3.71
C ILE A 73 8.83 -2.53 4.21
N PRO A 74 7.58 -3.04 4.26
CA PRO A 74 6.35 -2.37 3.82
C PRO A 74 5.97 -1.18 4.70
N ARG A 75 5.39 -0.18 4.10
CA ARG A 75 4.84 0.97 4.82
C ARG A 75 3.42 1.21 4.32
N LEU A 76 2.47 1.31 5.25
CA LEU A 76 1.09 1.63 4.92
C LEU A 76 0.74 2.97 5.54
N ILE A 77 0.15 3.83 4.72
CA ILE A 77 -0.15 5.22 5.07
C ILE A 77 -1.65 5.43 4.86
N LEU A 78 -2.29 6.09 5.80
CA LEU A 78 -3.71 6.42 5.70
C LEU A 78 -3.87 7.92 5.45
N LEU A 79 -4.59 8.25 4.38
CA LEU A 79 -4.95 9.62 4.06
C LEU A 79 -6.46 9.82 4.19
N ASP A 80 -6.88 11.05 4.52
CA ASP A 80 -8.30 11.40 4.53
C ASP A 80 -8.76 11.79 3.10
N LYS A 81 -10.03 12.18 2.97
CA LYS A 81 -10.63 12.55 1.69
C LYS A 81 -9.99 13.76 1.04
N LYS A 82 -9.29 14.58 1.81
CA LYS A 82 -8.61 15.78 1.31
C LYS A 82 -7.13 15.53 1.05
N GLY A 83 -6.67 14.28 1.18
CA GLY A 83 -5.27 13.92 0.98
C GLY A 83 -4.38 14.25 2.16
N ARG A 84 -4.95 14.56 3.32
CA ARG A 84 -4.16 14.83 4.53
C ARG A 84 -3.81 13.53 5.23
N VAL A 85 -2.62 13.49 5.82
CA VAL A 85 -2.16 12.29 6.53
C VAL A 85 -2.95 12.10 7.82
N VAL A 86 -3.59 10.94 7.96
CA VAL A 86 -4.23 10.51 9.19
C VAL A 86 -3.25 9.66 10.00
N ASP A 87 -2.53 8.75 9.34
CA ASP A 87 -1.53 7.92 9.98
C ASP A 87 -0.41 7.62 8.99
N LEU A 88 0.82 7.97 9.35
CA LEU A 88 2.02 7.74 8.53
C LEU A 88 2.47 6.29 8.57
N LYS A 89 2.05 5.53 9.57
CA LYS A 89 2.53 4.16 9.75
C LYS A 89 1.44 3.30 10.38
N LEU A 90 0.58 2.77 9.51
CA LEU A 90 -0.44 1.80 9.94
C LEU A 90 0.23 0.47 10.32
N PRO A 91 -0.44 -0.35 11.15
CA PRO A 91 -0.05 -1.74 11.33
C PRO A 91 -0.03 -2.48 10.00
N LYS A 92 0.68 -3.60 9.93
CA LYS A 92 0.68 -4.44 8.72
C LYS A 92 -0.69 -5.09 8.52
N PRO A 93 -1.08 -5.40 7.25
CA PRO A 93 -2.36 -6.06 6.98
C PRO A 93 -2.58 -7.36 7.77
N SER A 94 -1.52 -8.12 8.05
CA SER A 94 -1.60 -9.35 8.84
C SER A 94 -1.89 -9.11 10.32
N GLU A 95 -1.72 -7.89 10.81
CA GLU A 95 -2.01 -7.55 12.19
C GLU A 95 -3.49 -7.21 12.36
N PRO A 96 -4.17 -7.75 13.40
CA PRO A 96 -5.61 -7.51 13.58
C PRO A 96 -5.98 -6.03 13.66
N GLN A 97 -5.08 -5.20 14.16
CA GLN A 97 -5.31 -3.76 14.31
C GLN A 97 -5.52 -3.07 12.97
N PHE A 98 -4.93 -3.58 11.86
CA PHE A 98 -5.09 -2.96 10.55
C PHE A 98 -6.56 -2.92 10.14
N GLU A 99 -7.22 -4.07 10.11
CA GLU A 99 -8.63 -4.13 9.70
C GLU A 99 -9.53 -3.44 10.72
N LYS A 100 -9.19 -3.49 12.00
CA LYS A 100 -9.93 -2.77 13.03
C LYS A 100 -9.95 -1.28 12.77
N ILE A 101 -8.79 -0.69 12.43
CA ILE A 101 -8.70 0.73 12.10
C ILE A 101 -9.60 1.05 10.90
N LEU A 102 -9.54 0.23 9.84
CA LEU A 102 -10.38 0.46 8.66
C LEU A 102 -11.88 0.38 9.00
N SER A 103 -12.27 -0.58 9.83
CA SER A 103 -13.66 -0.79 10.20
C SER A 103 -14.25 0.36 11.02
N GLU A 104 -13.40 1.12 11.69
CA GLU A 104 -13.79 2.23 12.54
C GLU A 104 -13.76 3.59 11.83
N LEU A 105 -13.34 3.63 10.57
CA LEU A 105 -13.29 4.87 9.81
C LEU A 105 -14.69 5.37 9.48
N LYS A 106 -14.92 6.66 9.74
CA LYS A 106 -16.20 7.31 9.44
C LYS A 106 -16.34 7.56 7.95
N GLY A 107 -17.52 7.29 7.41
CA GLY A 107 -17.81 7.54 6.01
C GLY A 107 -17.32 6.47 5.04
N VAL A 108 -16.86 5.36 5.57
CA VAL A 108 -16.35 4.24 4.76
C VAL A 108 -17.35 3.10 4.69
#